data_97c904e8878edb8bf388c5a2b3950ec4
#
_entry.id   97c904e8878edb8bf388c5a2b3950ec4
#
_cell.length_a   1.000
_cell.length_b   1.000
_cell.length_c   1.000
_cell.angle_alpha   90.00
_cell.angle_beta   90.00
_cell.angle_gamma   90.00
#
_symmetry.space_group_name_H-M   'P 1'
#
loop_
_entity.id
_entity.type
_entity.pdbx_description
1 polymer ?
#
loop_
_entity_poly.entity_id
_entity_poly.type
_entity_poly.pdbx_seq_one_letter_code
_entity_poly.pdbx_strand_id
1 'polypeptide(L)'
;MRILSLLLLVRFAAAAQKQAATPALSSAFAGSNICEGCHADVWMNFYKNPHYKSIASGKEPEDKTGCEGCHGPAEKHVENLGGKDTIPRAFSLMSPKQVLDACLRCHVRDLEKANIQRSEHTRNDVACTSCHSIHHSPTPKYLLAKKQDELCYGCHAIVRAQFSMPSKHRVNEGFMTCSDCHNPHGTFDATWRMAQRPRMVERALNAEIPCLKCHVDKRGPFAYEHPPVRVEGCEICHYPHGSMNAKLLKRPVVFTVCLECHNGANSFGTRNNGEDLQSSKHNMLDPKFQKCTTCHVAIHGSYSDMFFLR
;
A
#
# COMPACT_ATOMS: atom_id res chain seq x y z
N MET A 1 -35.91 -71.09 -30.37
CA MET A 1 -35.53 -69.75 -30.50
C MET A 1 -34.16 -69.58 -29.74
N ARG A 2 -33.10 -69.49 -30.50
CA ARG A 2 -31.73 -69.34 -29.96
C ARG A 2 -31.32 -67.86 -30.09
N ILE A 3 -31.05 -67.17 -28.96
CA ILE A 3 -30.58 -65.82 -28.93
C ILE A 3 -29.05 -65.85 -28.89
N LEU A 4 -28.45 -65.32 -29.96
CA LEU A 4 -27.00 -65.24 -30.15
C LEU A 4 -26.50 -63.95 -29.47
N SER A 5 -25.73 -64.07 -28.35
CA SER A 5 -25.10 -62.93 -27.70
C SER A 5 -23.79 -62.61 -28.41
N LEU A 6 -23.74 -61.45 -29.01
CA LEU A 6 -22.55 -60.90 -29.66
C LEU A 6 -21.72 -60.08 -28.61
N LEU A 7 -20.63 -60.69 -28.19
CA LEU A 7 -19.64 -59.99 -27.28
C LEU A 7 -18.73 -59.12 -28.14
N LEU A 8 -18.91 -57.77 -28.01
CA LEU A 8 -18.03 -56.77 -28.60
C LEU A 8 -16.82 -56.59 -27.68
N LEU A 9 -15.68 -57.08 -28.10
CA LEU A 9 -14.38 -56.84 -27.46
C LEU A 9 -13.87 -55.44 -27.90
N VAL A 10 -14.04 -54.44 -27.06
CA VAL A 10 -13.38 -53.11 -27.21
C VAL A 10 -11.94 -53.22 -26.73
N ARG A 11 -11.03 -53.20 -27.67
CA ARG A 11 -9.58 -53.08 -27.36
C ARG A 11 -9.27 -51.61 -27.04
N PHE A 12 -8.99 -51.30 -25.79
CA PHE A 12 -8.38 -50.04 -25.41
C PHE A 12 -6.90 -50.03 -25.82
N ALA A 13 -6.60 -49.29 -26.88
CA ALA A 13 -5.21 -48.96 -27.20
C ALA A 13 -4.73 -47.89 -26.20
N ALA A 14 -3.89 -48.29 -25.26
CA ALA A 14 -3.18 -47.34 -24.40
C ALA A 14 -2.19 -46.54 -25.25
N ALA A 15 -2.56 -45.32 -25.62
CA ALA A 15 -1.65 -44.36 -26.20
C ALA A 15 -0.67 -43.94 -25.08
N ALA A 16 0.57 -44.42 -25.14
CA ALA A 16 1.66 -43.94 -24.33
C ALA A 16 1.90 -42.46 -24.66
N GLN A 17 1.42 -41.54 -23.80
CA GLN A 17 1.79 -40.14 -23.86
C GLN A 17 3.27 -40.05 -23.62
N LYS A 18 4.01 -39.76 -24.67
CA LYS A 18 5.40 -39.32 -24.58
C LYS A 18 5.41 -38.02 -23.76
N GLN A 19 5.80 -38.10 -22.50
CA GLN A 19 6.12 -36.91 -21.71
C GLN A 19 7.15 -36.13 -22.51
N ALA A 20 6.75 -34.94 -22.95
CA ALA A 20 7.68 -34.00 -23.53
C ALA A 20 8.74 -33.73 -22.47
N ALA A 21 9.97 -34.11 -22.74
CA ALA A 21 11.11 -33.77 -21.90
C ALA A 21 11.12 -32.25 -21.77
N THR A 22 11.04 -31.75 -20.56
CA THR A 22 11.28 -30.34 -20.25
C THR A 22 12.63 -29.99 -20.88
N PRO A 23 12.74 -28.94 -21.72
CA PRO A 23 14.01 -28.60 -22.30
C PRO A 23 15.01 -28.40 -21.16
N ALA A 24 16.12 -29.14 -21.17
CA ALA A 24 17.21 -28.98 -20.25
C ALA A 24 17.63 -27.49 -20.35
N LEU A 25 17.40 -26.72 -19.28
CA LEU A 25 17.94 -25.37 -19.16
C LEU A 25 19.45 -25.52 -19.40
N SER A 26 19.94 -24.77 -20.40
CA SER A 26 21.34 -24.79 -20.78
C SER A 26 22.21 -24.57 -19.53
N SER A 27 23.36 -25.21 -19.45
CA SER A 27 24.36 -25.24 -18.39
C SER A 27 24.96 -23.90 -17.96
N ALA A 28 24.19 -22.81 -18.07
CA ALA A 28 24.62 -21.45 -17.74
C ALA A 28 24.45 -21.08 -16.25
N PHE A 29 23.77 -21.91 -15.46
CA PHE A 29 23.59 -21.73 -14.03
C PHE A 29 24.72 -22.45 -13.27
N ALA A 30 25.44 -21.66 -12.44
CA ALA A 30 26.57 -22.19 -11.65
C ALA A 30 26.11 -22.91 -10.36
N GLY A 31 24.87 -22.64 -9.94
CA GLY A 31 24.33 -23.05 -8.64
C GLY A 31 24.68 -22.08 -7.52
N SER A 32 23.66 -21.63 -6.80
CA SER A 32 23.79 -20.55 -5.80
C SER A 32 24.80 -20.86 -4.67
N ASN A 33 25.08 -22.10 -4.38
CA ASN A 33 26.03 -22.49 -3.32
C ASN A 33 27.48 -22.05 -3.61
N ILE A 34 27.88 -21.95 -4.89
CA ILE A 34 29.20 -21.51 -5.26
C ILE A 34 29.47 -20.04 -4.89
N CYS A 35 28.42 -19.24 -4.78
CA CYS A 35 28.52 -17.83 -4.45
C CYS A 35 29.08 -17.58 -3.05
N GLU A 36 28.88 -18.51 -2.11
CA GLU A 36 29.39 -18.44 -0.73
C GLU A 36 30.90 -18.23 -0.68
N GLY A 37 31.65 -18.89 -1.59
CA GLY A 37 33.12 -18.84 -1.59
C GLY A 37 33.70 -17.43 -1.76
N CYS A 38 33.02 -16.54 -2.45
CA CYS A 38 33.43 -15.14 -2.69
C CYS A 38 32.53 -14.12 -1.97
N HIS A 39 31.25 -14.44 -1.75
CA HIS A 39 30.26 -13.57 -1.18
C HIS A 39 29.73 -14.04 0.19
N ALA A 40 30.63 -14.47 1.07
CA ALA A 40 30.33 -15.10 2.36
C ALA A 40 29.43 -14.19 3.24
N ASP A 41 29.67 -12.87 3.29
CA ASP A 41 28.85 -11.93 4.07
C ASP A 41 27.41 -11.87 3.54
N VAL A 42 27.25 -11.75 2.23
CA VAL A 42 25.92 -11.74 1.58
C VAL A 42 25.21 -13.07 1.81
N TRP A 43 25.94 -14.20 1.69
CA TRP A 43 25.41 -15.53 1.93
C TRP A 43 24.85 -15.69 3.35
N MET A 44 25.62 -15.32 4.36
CA MET A 44 25.22 -15.40 5.77
C MET A 44 24.02 -14.53 6.12
N ASN A 45 23.84 -13.39 5.45
CA ASN A 45 22.67 -12.55 5.60
C ASN A 45 21.46 -13.08 4.82
N PHE A 46 21.69 -13.61 3.62
CA PHE A 46 20.66 -14.22 2.80
C PHE A 46 20.03 -15.45 3.47
N TYR A 47 20.78 -16.20 4.25
CA TYR A 47 20.28 -17.32 5.03
C TYR A 47 19.11 -16.94 5.97
N LYS A 48 19.11 -15.73 6.50
CA LYS A 48 18.05 -15.17 7.36
C LYS A 48 16.89 -14.55 6.58
N ASN A 49 17.01 -14.46 5.26
CA ASN A 49 16.10 -13.76 4.38
C ASN A 49 14.91 -14.66 4.00
N PRO A 50 13.66 -14.13 3.90
CA PRO A 50 12.52 -14.89 3.40
C PRO A 50 12.74 -15.53 2.02
N HIS A 51 13.57 -14.94 1.15
CA HIS A 51 13.88 -15.49 -0.17
C HIS A 51 14.74 -16.77 -0.10
N TYR A 52 15.43 -17.02 1.02
CA TYR A 52 16.15 -18.29 1.24
C TYR A 52 15.21 -19.51 1.15
N LYS A 53 13.91 -19.33 1.37
CA LYS A 53 12.91 -20.40 1.21
C LYS A 53 12.91 -20.99 -0.19
N SER A 54 13.31 -20.25 -1.20
CA SER A 54 13.43 -20.76 -2.58
C SER A 54 14.50 -21.85 -2.68
N ILE A 55 15.63 -21.66 -1.99
CA ILE A 55 16.68 -22.70 -1.88
C ILE A 55 16.22 -23.83 -0.97
N ALA A 56 15.75 -23.50 0.23
CA ALA A 56 15.39 -24.50 1.25
C ALA A 56 14.26 -25.44 0.81
N SER A 57 13.34 -24.97 -0.02
CA SER A 57 12.22 -25.80 -0.52
C SER A 57 12.65 -26.80 -1.59
N GLY A 58 13.66 -26.48 -2.37
CA GLY A 58 14.11 -27.27 -3.53
C GLY A 58 13.04 -27.44 -4.62
N LYS A 59 11.95 -26.67 -4.57
CA LYS A 59 10.79 -26.80 -5.47
C LYS A 59 10.80 -25.78 -6.60
N GLU A 60 11.54 -24.70 -6.44
CA GLU A 60 11.62 -23.65 -7.44
C GLU A 60 12.60 -24.03 -8.55
N PRO A 61 12.31 -23.65 -9.81
CA PRO A 61 13.25 -23.84 -10.90
C PRO A 61 14.52 -22.98 -10.72
N GLU A 62 15.61 -23.34 -11.37
CA GLU A 62 16.90 -22.67 -11.23
C GLU A 62 16.86 -21.16 -11.48
N ASP A 63 16.05 -20.73 -12.46
CA ASP A 63 15.87 -19.32 -12.80
C ASP A 63 15.05 -18.52 -11.78
N LYS A 64 14.52 -19.15 -10.73
CA LYS A 64 13.76 -18.55 -9.64
C LYS A 64 14.31 -18.87 -8.26
N THR A 65 15.44 -19.57 -8.18
CA THR A 65 15.99 -20.04 -6.93
C THR A 65 17.27 -19.29 -6.57
N GLY A 66 17.45 -18.98 -5.30
CA GLY A 66 18.66 -18.44 -4.72
C GLY A 66 19.19 -17.16 -5.36
N CYS A 67 20.51 -17.06 -5.44
CA CYS A 67 21.21 -15.89 -5.97
C CYS A 67 20.90 -15.67 -7.45
N GLU A 68 20.97 -16.72 -8.23
CA GLU A 68 20.76 -16.68 -9.67
C GLU A 68 19.30 -16.44 -10.07
N GLY A 69 18.34 -16.75 -9.19
CA GLY A 69 16.94 -16.38 -9.36
C GLY A 69 16.75 -14.88 -9.52
N CYS A 70 17.54 -14.09 -8.80
CA CYS A 70 17.55 -12.63 -8.91
C CYS A 70 18.59 -12.13 -9.91
N HIS A 71 19.83 -12.59 -9.83
CA HIS A 71 20.97 -12.08 -10.60
C HIS A 71 21.10 -12.68 -12.01
N GLY A 72 20.43 -13.79 -12.29
CA GLY A 72 20.55 -14.54 -13.53
C GLY A 72 21.68 -15.55 -13.52
N PRO A 73 21.84 -16.33 -14.60
CA PRO A 73 22.86 -17.37 -14.70
C PRO A 73 24.26 -16.78 -14.55
N ALA A 74 25.05 -17.39 -13.63
CA ALA A 74 26.30 -16.82 -13.17
C ALA A 74 27.56 -17.59 -13.63
N GLU A 75 27.44 -18.56 -14.51
CA GLU A 75 28.58 -19.37 -14.98
C GLU A 75 29.74 -18.47 -15.44
N LYS A 76 29.50 -17.51 -16.33
CA LYS A 76 30.53 -16.57 -16.81
C LYS A 76 31.14 -15.70 -15.71
N HIS A 77 30.31 -15.32 -14.73
CA HIS A 77 30.79 -14.54 -13.59
C HIS A 77 31.79 -15.34 -12.74
N VAL A 78 31.51 -16.62 -12.53
CA VAL A 78 32.38 -17.53 -11.79
C VAL A 78 33.67 -17.82 -12.58
N GLU A 79 33.55 -18.12 -13.87
CA GLU A 79 34.71 -18.35 -14.76
C GLU A 79 35.66 -17.16 -14.82
N ASN A 80 35.13 -15.94 -14.84
CA ASN A 80 35.91 -14.70 -14.88
C ASN A 80 36.35 -14.23 -13.47
N LEU A 81 36.09 -15.02 -12.42
CA LEU A 81 36.40 -14.66 -11.03
C LEU A 81 35.80 -13.31 -10.62
N GLY A 82 34.63 -12.96 -11.14
CA GLY A 82 33.89 -11.74 -10.82
C GLY A 82 33.58 -10.82 -12.02
N GLY A 83 33.26 -9.56 -11.72
CA GLY A 83 32.89 -8.54 -12.70
C GLY A 83 31.38 -8.29 -12.76
N LYS A 84 30.97 -7.01 -12.68
CA LYS A 84 29.53 -6.63 -12.73
C LYS A 84 28.93 -6.82 -14.12
N ASP A 85 29.75 -6.76 -15.15
CA ASP A 85 29.41 -6.94 -16.57
C ASP A 85 29.23 -8.41 -16.96
N THR A 86 29.71 -9.33 -16.11
CA THR A 86 29.65 -10.77 -16.37
C THR A 86 28.43 -11.44 -15.75
N ILE A 87 27.62 -10.71 -14.98
CA ILE A 87 26.37 -11.20 -14.42
C ILE A 87 25.18 -10.48 -15.06
N PRO A 88 24.15 -11.21 -15.55
CA PRO A 88 23.08 -10.62 -16.37
C PRO A 88 22.28 -9.52 -15.67
N ARG A 89 22.11 -9.59 -14.36
CA ARG A 89 21.37 -8.60 -13.56
C ARG A 89 22.21 -8.07 -12.40
N ALA A 90 23.13 -7.18 -12.74
CA ALA A 90 23.85 -6.37 -11.77
C ALA A 90 22.98 -5.20 -11.35
N PHE A 91 22.22 -5.33 -10.27
CA PHE A 91 21.21 -4.36 -9.83
C PHE A 91 21.73 -2.93 -9.67
N SER A 92 23.00 -2.77 -9.37
CA SER A 92 23.66 -1.44 -9.29
C SER A 92 23.82 -0.74 -10.65
N LEU A 93 23.70 -1.48 -11.76
CA LEU A 93 23.79 -0.96 -13.13
C LEU A 93 22.44 -0.91 -13.84
N MET A 94 21.38 -1.42 -13.19
CA MET A 94 20.04 -1.50 -13.76
C MET A 94 19.26 -0.20 -13.55
N SER A 95 18.47 0.19 -14.55
CA SER A 95 17.50 1.26 -14.40
C SER A 95 16.37 0.85 -13.41
N PRO A 96 15.66 1.83 -12.81
CA PRO A 96 14.53 1.55 -11.92
C PRO A 96 13.50 0.60 -12.53
N LYS A 97 13.19 0.77 -13.81
CA LYS A 97 12.29 -0.12 -14.55
C LYS A 97 12.80 -1.54 -14.65
N GLN A 98 14.09 -1.73 -14.96
CA GLN A 98 14.70 -3.05 -15.04
C GLN A 98 14.70 -3.75 -13.67
N VAL A 99 14.96 -3.00 -12.59
CA VAL A 99 14.85 -3.53 -11.21
C VAL A 99 13.42 -3.97 -10.91
N LEU A 100 12.43 -3.15 -11.27
CA LEU A 100 11.02 -3.48 -11.10
C LEU A 100 10.66 -4.76 -11.85
N ASP A 101 11.02 -4.85 -13.12
CA ASP A 101 10.74 -6.01 -13.97
C ASP A 101 11.40 -7.29 -13.40
N ALA A 102 12.62 -7.19 -12.87
CA ALA A 102 13.31 -8.31 -12.24
C ALA A 102 12.58 -8.84 -11.00
N CYS A 103 12.10 -7.97 -10.13
CA CYS A 103 11.34 -8.36 -8.94
C CYS A 103 9.96 -8.93 -9.29
N LEU A 104 9.28 -8.33 -10.28
CA LEU A 104 7.95 -8.73 -10.71
C LEU A 104 7.92 -10.09 -11.43
N ARG A 105 9.05 -10.66 -11.82
CA ARG A 105 9.09 -12.05 -12.31
C ARG A 105 8.44 -13.04 -11.32
N CYS A 106 8.55 -12.76 -10.02
CA CYS A 106 7.94 -13.56 -8.96
C CYS A 106 6.78 -12.83 -8.27
N HIS A 107 6.92 -11.52 -8.01
CA HIS A 107 5.97 -10.72 -7.23
C HIS A 107 4.77 -10.18 -8.01
N VAL A 108 4.59 -10.58 -9.28
CA VAL A 108 3.46 -10.13 -10.14
C VAL A 108 2.08 -10.53 -9.59
N ARG A 109 2.01 -11.60 -8.81
CA ARG A 109 0.75 -12.11 -8.24
C ARG A 109 0.45 -11.60 -6.84
N ASP A 110 1.34 -10.83 -6.24
CA ASP A 110 1.14 -10.28 -4.90
C ASP A 110 0.12 -9.15 -4.96
N LEU A 111 -1.05 -9.35 -4.35
CA LEU A 111 -2.15 -8.37 -4.36
C LEU A 111 -1.72 -7.01 -3.78
N GLU A 112 -0.89 -7.01 -2.73
CA GLU A 112 -0.37 -5.77 -2.13
C GLU A 112 0.49 -4.95 -3.09
N LYS A 113 1.04 -5.58 -4.13
CA LYS A 113 1.91 -4.99 -5.14
C LYS A 113 1.24 -4.83 -6.51
N ALA A 114 -0.05 -5.19 -6.62
CA ALA A 114 -0.77 -5.19 -7.89
C ALA A 114 -0.75 -3.84 -8.63
N ASN A 115 -0.63 -2.74 -7.90
CA ASN A 115 -0.62 -1.39 -8.45
C ASN A 115 0.78 -0.75 -8.54
N ILE A 116 1.84 -1.47 -8.20
CA ILE A 116 3.20 -0.91 -8.12
C ILE A 116 3.63 -0.24 -9.43
N GLN A 117 3.31 -0.82 -10.58
CA GLN A 117 3.64 -0.28 -11.90
C GLN A 117 2.96 1.06 -12.20
N ARG A 118 1.87 1.38 -11.48
CA ARG A 118 1.09 2.61 -11.63
C ARG A 118 1.26 3.55 -10.44
N SER A 119 2.06 3.15 -9.44
CA SER A 119 2.30 3.96 -8.25
C SER A 119 3.07 5.24 -8.60
N GLU A 120 2.90 6.27 -7.78
CA GLU A 120 3.67 7.51 -7.92
C GLU A 120 5.16 7.26 -7.70
N HIS A 121 5.53 6.30 -6.84
CA HIS A 121 6.93 5.92 -6.65
C HIS A 121 7.55 5.42 -7.97
N THR A 122 6.88 4.49 -8.65
CA THR A 122 7.37 3.97 -9.94
C THR A 122 7.41 5.06 -11.02
N ARG A 123 6.43 5.96 -11.06
CA ARG A 123 6.41 7.09 -12.01
C ARG A 123 7.53 8.10 -11.78
N ASN A 124 8.06 8.14 -10.57
CA ASN A 124 9.18 8.99 -10.19
C ASN A 124 10.49 8.19 -10.06
N ASP A 125 10.63 7.11 -10.80
CA ASP A 125 11.83 6.28 -10.88
C ASP A 125 12.34 5.73 -9.54
N VAL A 126 11.44 5.52 -8.57
CA VAL A 126 11.78 4.88 -7.31
C VAL A 126 11.71 3.37 -7.50
N ALA A 127 12.86 2.71 -7.47
CA ALA A 127 12.98 1.26 -7.62
C ALA A 127 12.67 0.52 -6.31
N CYS A 128 12.39 -0.79 -6.40
CA CYS A 128 12.21 -1.65 -5.23
C CYS A 128 13.39 -1.55 -4.25
N THR A 129 14.61 -1.51 -4.79
CA THR A 129 15.86 -1.42 -4.02
C THR A 129 16.11 -0.06 -3.36
N SER A 130 15.32 0.96 -3.68
CA SER A 130 15.34 2.24 -2.97
C SER A 130 14.77 2.12 -1.55
N CYS A 131 13.86 1.15 -1.35
CA CYS A 131 13.22 0.89 -0.07
C CYS A 131 13.62 -0.44 0.55
N HIS A 132 13.91 -1.46 -0.27
CA HIS A 132 14.20 -2.81 0.18
C HIS A 132 15.69 -3.15 0.03
N SER A 133 16.27 -3.73 1.07
CA SER A 133 17.61 -4.32 1.06
C SER A 133 17.49 -5.83 1.15
N ILE A 134 17.80 -6.50 0.05
CA ILE A 134 17.66 -7.96 -0.02
C ILE A 134 18.80 -8.66 0.73
N HIS A 135 19.97 -8.07 0.78
CA HIS A 135 21.15 -8.68 1.38
C HIS A 135 21.33 -8.33 2.86
N HIS A 136 21.04 -7.09 3.25
CA HIS A 136 21.41 -6.55 4.57
C HIS A 136 20.24 -5.77 5.22
N SER A 137 19.02 -6.33 5.22
CA SER A 137 17.90 -5.67 5.85
C SER A 137 17.94 -5.79 7.38
N PRO A 138 17.74 -4.69 8.12
CA PRO A 138 17.52 -4.73 9.56
C PRO A 138 16.12 -5.27 9.94
N THR A 139 15.21 -5.39 8.97
CA THR A 139 13.85 -5.89 9.16
C THR A 139 13.56 -7.10 8.26
N PRO A 140 13.96 -8.33 8.66
CA PRO A 140 13.91 -9.49 7.78
C PRO A 140 12.54 -9.79 7.17
N LYS A 141 11.46 -9.50 7.90
CA LYS A 141 10.09 -9.79 7.42
C LYS A 141 9.72 -9.01 6.16
N TYR A 142 10.08 -7.73 6.10
CA TYR A 142 9.72 -6.83 5.00
C TYR A 142 10.91 -6.37 4.17
N LEU A 143 12.11 -6.74 4.57
CA LEU A 143 13.37 -6.40 3.92
C LEU A 143 13.59 -4.91 3.70
N LEU A 144 13.08 -4.05 4.57
CA LEU A 144 13.33 -2.62 4.46
C LEU A 144 14.81 -2.30 4.72
N ALA A 145 15.36 -1.37 3.95
CA ALA A 145 16.75 -0.93 4.06
C ALA A 145 17.05 -0.16 5.36
N LYS A 146 16.02 0.41 5.97
CA LYS A 146 16.07 1.15 7.23
C LYS A 146 14.77 0.95 7.99
N LYS A 147 14.70 1.44 9.22
CA LYS A 147 13.43 1.60 9.93
C LYS A 147 12.47 2.45 9.08
N GLN A 148 11.18 2.10 9.08
CA GLN A 148 10.23 2.62 8.09
C GLN A 148 10.11 4.16 8.10
N ASP A 149 10.03 4.77 9.28
CA ASP A 149 9.94 6.22 9.42
C ASP A 149 11.20 6.92 8.88
N GLU A 150 12.39 6.42 9.22
CA GLU A 150 13.67 6.95 8.73
C GLU A 150 13.80 6.79 7.20
N LEU A 151 13.31 5.66 6.67
CA LEU A 151 13.31 5.38 5.24
C LEU A 151 12.44 6.39 4.48
N CYS A 152 11.19 6.57 4.93
CA CYS A 152 10.24 7.46 4.29
C CYS A 152 10.66 8.92 4.39
N TYR A 153 11.14 9.35 5.56
CA TYR A 153 11.60 10.73 5.79
C TYR A 153 12.83 11.12 4.98
N GLY A 154 13.58 10.15 4.44
CA GLY A 154 14.68 10.42 3.53
C GLY A 154 14.28 11.24 2.31
N CYS A 155 13.04 11.03 1.82
CA CYS A 155 12.45 11.78 0.71
C CYS A 155 11.29 12.68 1.16
N HIS A 156 10.50 12.26 2.15
CA HIS A 156 9.33 12.97 2.67
C HIS A 156 9.65 13.78 3.92
N ALA A 157 10.70 14.60 3.88
CA ALA A 157 11.21 15.36 5.05
C ALA A 157 10.17 16.29 5.69
N ILE A 158 9.29 16.91 4.89
CA ILE A 158 8.25 17.80 5.39
C ILE A 158 7.24 17.07 6.28
N VAL A 159 6.98 15.79 6.00
CA VAL A 159 6.07 14.96 6.78
C VAL A 159 6.61 14.69 8.17
N ARG A 160 7.95 14.57 8.31
CA ARG A 160 8.60 14.48 9.61
C ARG A 160 8.32 15.70 10.48
N ALA A 161 8.39 16.91 9.89
CA ALA A 161 8.07 18.15 10.60
C ALA A 161 6.59 18.18 11.02
N GLN A 162 5.68 17.71 10.18
CA GLN A 162 4.26 17.63 10.51
C GLN A 162 4.02 16.69 11.70
N PHE A 163 4.63 15.51 11.74
CA PHE A 163 4.55 14.59 12.88
C PHE A 163 5.29 15.08 14.15
N SER A 164 5.90 16.25 14.11
CA SER A 164 6.46 16.92 15.29
C SER A 164 5.57 18.02 15.85
N MET A 165 4.40 18.28 15.23
CA MET A 165 3.44 19.29 15.72
C MET A 165 2.75 18.85 17.03
N PRO A 166 2.14 19.79 17.80
CA PRO A 166 1.50 19.50 19.08
C PRO A 166 0.36 18.48 19.00
N SER A 167 -0.49 18.57 17.98
CA SER A 167 -1.52 17.57 17.67
C SER A 167 -1.06 16.73 16.51
N LYS A 168 -0.91 15.43 16.70
CA LYS A 168 -0.35 14.52 15.71
C LYS A 168 -0.75 13.07 15.96
N HIS A 169 -0.69 12.24 14.96
CA HIS A 169 -0.56 10.81 15.16
C HIS A 169 0.88 10.47 15.60
N ARG A 170 1.02 9.48 16.48
CA ARG A 170 2.30 9.20 17.18
C ARG A 170 3.22 8.27 16.37
N VAL A 171 3.53 8.69 15.13
CA VAL A 171 4.42 7.95 14.22
C VAL A 171 5.88 8.06 14.68
N ASN A 172 6.32 9.27 15.03
CA ASN A 172 7.71 9.49 15.51
C ASN A 172 8.02 8.74 16.80
N GLU A 173 6.98 8.44 17.60
CA GLU A 173 7.09 7.67 18.84
C GLU A 173 6.92 6.15 18.61
N GLY A 174 6.72 5.73 17.38
CA GLY A 174 6.65 4.31 17.00
C GLY A 174 5.33 3.60 17.32
N PHE A 175 4.25 4.33 17.69
CA PHE A 175 2.93 3.73 17.91
C PHE A 175 2.19 3.42 16.63
N MET A 176 2.57 4.07 15.54
CA MET A 176 2.02 3.89 14.20
C MET A 176 3.14 3.93 13.18
N THR A 177 2.87 3.37 12.01
CA THR A 177 3.79 3.37 10.86
C THR A 177 3.14 4.05 9.66
N CYS A 178 3.94 4.48 8.70
CA CYS A 178 3.42 5.10 7.48
C CYS A 178 2.47 4.16 6.72
N SER A 179 2.78 2.86 6.72
CA SER A 179 2.00 1.83 6.03
C SER A 179 0.67 1.47 6.72
N ASP A 180 0.40 1.96 7.93
CA ASP A 180 -0.92 1.80 8.54
C ASP A 180 -1.99 2.61 7.78
N CYS A 181 -1.55 3.70 7.10
CA CYS A 181 -2.41 4.59 6.33
C CYS A 181 -2.11 4.57 4.83
N HIS A 182 -0.85 4.38 4.43
CA HIS A 182 -0.40 4.46 3.04
C HIS A 182 0.06 3.12 2.50
N ASN A 183 -0.31 2.79 1.25
CA ASN A 183 0.31 1.69 0.53
C ASN A 183 1.40 2.24 -0.42
N PRO A 184 2.69 2.07 -0.10
CA PRO A 184 3.79 2.58 -0.93
C PRO A 184 3.86 1.90 -2.30
N HIS A 185 3.24 0.73 -2.46
CA HIS A 185 3.15 0.01 -3.74
C HIS A 185 2.00 0.48 -4.63
N GLY A 186 1.25 1.51 -4.20
CA GLY A 186 0.11 2.04 -4.94
C GLY A 186 -1.23 1.44 -4.53
N THR A 187 -2.28 2.15 -4.84
CA THR A 187 -3.66 1.77 -4.56
C THR A 187 -4.44 1.54 -5.86
N PHE A 188 -5.59 0.87 -5.78
CA PHE A 188 -6.48 0.66 -6.93
C PHE A 188 -7.14 1.96 -7.41
N ASP A 189 -7.16 2.99 -6.61
CA ASP A 189 -7.68 4.29 -6.99
C ASP A 189 -6.67 5.02 -7.86
N ALA A 190 -7.05 5.22 -9.12
CA ALA A 190 -6.15 5.58 -10.22
C ALA A 190 -5.55 6.99 -10.15
N THR A 191 -5.92 7.83 -9.19
CA THR A 191 -5.36 9.17 -9.04
C THR A 191 -4.92 9.45 -7.61
N TRP A 192 -3.80 10.16 -7.47
CA TRP A 192 -3.29 10.60 -6.17
C TRP A 192 -4.34 11.38 -5.35
N ARG A 193 -5.20 12.16 -6.02
CA ARG A 193 -6.33 12.85 -5.39
C ARG A 193 -7.35 11.90 -4.81
N MET A 194 -7.55 10.75 -5.44
CA MET A 194 -8.48 9.71 -4.98
C MET A 194 -7.84 8.80 -3.94
N ALA A 195 -6.53 8.58 -4.01
CA ALA A 195 -5.77 7.83 -3.01
C ALA A 195 -5.64 8.61 -1.70
N GLN A 196 -5.67 9.95 -1.75
CA GLN A 196 -5.63 10.84 -0.58
C GLN A 196 -7.00 11.10 0.03
N ARG A 197 -8.10 10.82 -0.67
CA ARG A 197 -9.45 11.01 -0.16
C ARG A 197 -9.98 9.72 0.41
N PRO A 198 -10.13 9.61 1.73
CA PRO A 198 -10.87 8.51 2.32
C PRO A 198 -12.31 8.58 1.82
N ARG A 199 -12.70 7.62 1.00
CA ARG A 199 -14.08 7.51 0.56
C ARG A 199 -14.82 6.59 1.50
N MET A 200 -15.89 7.07 2.08
CA MET A 200 -16.79 6.28 2.94
C MET A 200 -17.67 5.29 2.15
N VAL A 201 -17.52 5.24 0.84
CA VAL A 201 -18.24 4.26 0.02
C VAL A 201 -17.40 3.01 -0.08
N GLU A 202 -17.89 1.90 0.45
CA GLU A 202 -17.42 0.57 0.13
C GLU A 202 -17.37 0.40 -1.38
N ARG A 203 -16.18 0.48 -1.94
CA ARG A 203 -15.98 -0.04 -3.27
C ARG A 203 -15.65 -1.52 -3.15
N ALA A 204 -16.18 -2.29 -4.08
CA ALA A 204 -16.26 -3.73 -4.17
C ALA A 204 -14.97 -4.56 -3.96
N LEU A 205 -13.90 -3.99 -3.41
CA LEU A 205 -12.61 -4.62 -3.20
C LEU A 205 -11.99 -4.33 -1.82
N ASN A 206 -12.80 -4.14 -0.78
CA ASN A 206 -12.31 -3.97 0.61
C ASN A 206 -11.33 -2.82 0.83
N ALA A 207 -11.40 -1.76 0.05
CA ALA A 207 -10.63 -0.54 0.28
C ALA A 207 -11.23 0.23 1.45
N GLU A 208 -10.99 -0.26 2.65
CA GLU A 208 -11.37 0.43 3.88
C GLU A 208 -10.57 1.73 3.98
N ILE A 209 -11.27 2.82 4.27
CA ILE A 209 -10.67 4.12 4.55
C ILE A 209 -9.65 3.94 5.68
N PRO A 210 -8.38 4.29 5.50
CA PRO A 210 -7.35 4.04 6.51
C PRO A 210 -7.70 4.56 7.90
N CYS A 211 -8.33 5.74 7.98
CA CYS A 211 -8.74 6.35 9.24
C CYS A 211 -9.71 5.48 10.03
N LEU A 212 -10.63 4.80 9.35
CA LEU A 212 -11.71 4.02 9.96
C LEU A 212 -11.26 2.65 10.49
N LYS A 213 -10.03 2.25 10.23
CA LYS A 213 -9.43 1.07 10.87
C LYS A 213 -9.31 1.27 12.38
N CYS A 214 -9.04 2.49 12.83
CA CYS A 214 -8.90 2.85 14.23
C CYS A 214 -10.06 3.70 14.74
N HIS A 215 -10.59 4.63 13.92
CA HIS A 215 -11.72 5.50 14.25
C HIS A 215 -13.05 4.83 13.86
N VAL A 216 -13.30 3.64 14.40
CA VAL A 216 -14.46 2.80 14.06
C VAL A 216 -15.81 3.46 14.40
N ASP A 217 -15.82 4.35 15.40
CA ASP A 217 -16.99 5.14 15.80
C ASP A 217 -17.40 6.20 14.75
N LYS A 218 -16.56 6.47 13.76
CA LYS A 218 -16.83 7.38 12.66
C LYS A 218 -17.16 6.66 11.34
N ARG A 219 -17.22 5.33 11.35
CA ARG A 219 -17.43 4.52 10.15
C ARG A 219 -18.83 4.63 9.58
N GLY A 220 -19.84 4.68 10.42
CA GLY A 220 -21.23 4.53 9.99
C GLY A 220 -21.59 3.05 9.71
N PRO A 221 -22.60 2.74 8.85
CA PRO A 221 -23.45 3.73 8.16
C PRO A 221 -24.33 4.51 9.14
N PHE A 222 -24.42 5.82 8.93
CA PHE A 222 -25.29 6.68 9.72
C PHE A 222 -26.63 6.91 8.99
N ALA A 223 -27.72 7.10 9.74
CA ALA A 223 -29.00 7.49 9.17
C ALA A 223 -28.91 8.90 8.53
N TYR A 224 -28.12 9.76 9.15
CA TYR A 224 -27.85 11.12 8.65
C TYR A 224 -26.34 11.30 8.54
N GLU A 225 -25.83 11.36 7.33
CA GLU A 225 -24.42 11.56 7.05
C GLU A 225 -24.12 13.02 6.80
N HIS A 226 -22.98 13.52 7.29
CA HIS A 226 -22.50 14.85 6.95
C HIS A 226 -21.82 14.79 5.56
N PRO A 227 -22.39 15.44 4.51
CA PRO A 227 -21.93 15.26 3.14
C PRO A 227 -20.43 15.46 2.90
N PRO A 228 -19.74 16.47 3.48
CA PRO A 228 -18.30 16.63 3.30
C PRO A 228 -17.48 15.43 3.80
N VAL A 229 -17.88 14.80 4.91
CA VAL A 229 -17.21 13.61 5.44
C VAL A 229 -17.31 12.46 4.45
N ARG A 230 -18.47 12.30 3.82
CA ARG A 230 -18.73 11.25 2.83
C ARG A 230 -18.04 11.50 1.50
N VAL A 231 -18.12 12.73 0.97
CA VAL A 231 -17.67 13.06 -0.39
C VAL A 231 -16.20 13.43 -0.44
N GLU A 232 -15.74 14.23 0.51
CA GLU A 232 -14.41 14.82 0.52
C GLU A 232 -13.47 14.14 1.53
N GLY A 233 -14.04 13.48 2.54
CA GLY A 233 -13.33 12.71 3.53
C GLY A 233 -12.87 13.49 4.76
N CYS A 234 -12.15 12.83 5.63
CA CYS A 234 -11.71 13.37 6.91
C CYS A 234 -10.78 14.58 6.75
N GLU A 235 -10.01 14.58 5.69
CA GLU A 235 -8.99 15.58 5.39
C GLU A 235 -9.56 16.96 5.02
N ILE A 236 -10.86 17.07 4.80
CA ILE A 236 -11.48 18.39 4.60
C ILE A 236 -11.37 19.27 5.86
N CYS A 237 -11.41 18.65 7.04
CA CYS A 237 -11.34 19.31 8.33
C CYS A 237 -10.05 19.05 9.11
N HIS A 238 -9.38 17.93 8.86
CA HIS A 238 -8.23 17.46 9.64
C HIS A 238 -6.93 17.38 8.83
N TYR A 239 -5.80 17.64 9.48
CA TYR A 239 -4.46 17.35 8.96
C TYR A 239 -3.92 16.07 9.62
N PRO A 240 -3.98 14.90 8.95
CA PRO A 240 -3.71 13.62 9.59
C PRO A 240 -2.26 13.42 10.06
N HIS A 241 -1.29 14.09 9.45
CA HIS A 241 0.10 14.00 9.90
C HIS A 241 0.36 14.84 11.13
N GLY A 242 -0.24 16.02 11.24
CA GLY A 242 -0.07 16.90 12.38
C GLY A 242 -0.65 18.28 12.13
N SER A 243 -0.99 18.95 13.23
CA SER A 243 -1.54 20.30 13.25
C SER A 243 -1.08 21.04 14.49
N MET A 244 -0.95 22.36 14.39
CA MET A 244 -0.82 23.24 15.54
C MET A 244 -2.09 23.31 16.39
N ASN A 245 -3.23 22.88 15.80
CA ASN A 245 -4.55 22.99 16.41
C ASN A 245 -4.96 21.66 17.04
N ALA A 246 -5.69 21.73 18.15
CA ALA A 246 -6.24 20.55 18.82
C ALA A 246 -7.07 19.68 17.85
N LYS A 247 -7.10 18.37 18.09
CA LYS A 247 -7.84 17.39 17.28
C LYS A 247 -7.45 17.37 15.81
N LEU A 248 -6.22 17.76 15.50
CA LEU A 248 -5.70 17.81 14.12
C LEU A 248 -6.48 18.75 13.19
N LEU A 249 -7.20 19.72 13.72
CA LEU A 249 -8.01 20.63 12.92
C LEU A 249 -7.15 21.53 12.02
N LYS A 250 -7.67 21.86 10.85
CA LYS A 250 -7.03 22.80 9.91
C LYS A 250 -7.04 24.24 10.40
N ARG A 251 -8.02 24.60 11.21
CA ARG A 251 -8.18 25.96 11.77
C ARG A 251 -8.11 25.92 13.30
N PRO A 252 -7.65 26.99 13.93
CA PRO A 252 -7.51 27.03 15.39
C PRO A 252 -8.85 27.03 16.11
N VAL A 253 -9.91 27.51 15.45
CA VAL A 253 -11.24 27.64 16.04
C VAL A 253 -12.25 26.82 15.21
N VAL A 254 -13.04 26.00 15.89
CA VAL A 254 -13.98 25.06 15.23
C VAL A 254 -14.95 25.79 14.30
N PHE A 255 -15.53 26.91 14.72
CA PHE A 255 -16.52 27.58 13.87
C PHE A 255 -15.91 28.09 12.55
N THR A 256 -14.63 28.44 12.50
CA THR A 256 -14.00 28.87 11.24
C THR A 256 -13.88 27.72 10.25
N VAL A 257 -13.70 26.47 10.73
CA VAL A 257 -13.77 25.27 9.88
C VAL A 257 -15.19 25.12 9.29
N CYS A 258 -16.20 25.30 10.12
CA CYS A 258 -17.62 25.19 9.69
C CYS A 258 -17.99 26.27 8.67
N LEU A 259 -17.56 27.52 8.91
CA LEU A 259 -17.83 28.68 8.06
C LEU A 259 -17.16 28.62 6.68
N GLU A 260 -16.18 27.76 6.46
CA GLU A 260 -15.63 27.54 5.11
C GLU A 260 -16.71 27.05 4.12
N CYS A 261 -17.75 26.36 4.63
CA CYS A 261 -18.86 25.87 3.84
C CYS A 261 -20.22 26.49 4.26
N HIS A 262 -20.41 26.72 5.56
CA HIS A 262 -21.66 27.26 6.12
C HIS A 262 -21.61 28.78 6.30
N ASN A 263 -21.23 29.51 5.26
CA ASN A 263 -21.06 30.97 5.28
C ASN A 263 -22.25 31.72 4.64
N GLY A 264 -23.36 31.04 4.37
CA GLY A 264 -24.53 31.61 3.70
C GLY A 264 -24.41 31.77 2.19
N ALA A 265 -23.19 31.93 1.65
CA ALA A 265 -22.95 32.05 0.22
C ALA A 265 -22.79 30.71 -0.51
N ASN A 266 -22.33 29.67 0.22
CA ASN A 266 -21.97 28.35 -0.34
C ASN A 266 -22.74 27.18 0.30
N SER A 267 -23.92 27.45 0.86
CA SER A 267 -24.77 26.40 1.45
C SER A 267 -25.36 25.52 0.38
N PHE A 268 -24.64 24.47 0.00
CA PHE A 268 -25.13 23.47 -0.94
C PHE A 268 -26.36 22.76 -0.36
N GLY A 269 -27.50 22.99 -0.94
CA GLY A 269 -28.72 22.21 -0.75
C GLY A 269 -29.69 22.69 0.30
N THR A 270 -29.49 23.84 0.90
CA THR A 270 -30.58 24.47 1.67
C THR A 270 -31.53 25.22 0.73
N ARG A 271 -32.82 24.95 0.80
CA ARG A 271 -33.87 25.63 0.03
C ARG A 271 -34.02 27.10 0.39
N ASN A 272 -33.24 27.60 1.34
CA ASN A 272 -33.34 28.93 1.92
C ASN A 272 -32.03 29.67 1.69
N ASN A 273 -31.84 30.25 0.55
CA ASN A 273 -30.99 31.38 0.11
C ASN A 273 -29.95 31.94 1.13
N GLY A 274 -29.18 31.09 1.83
CA GLY A 274 -28.10 31.57 2.68
C GLY A 274 -28.50 32.16 4.04
N GLU A 275 -29.74 32.03 4.46
CA GLU A 275 -30.20 32.59 5.73
C GLU A 275 -29.89 31.75 6.97
N ASP A 276 -29.30 30.55 6.81
CA ASP A 276 -29.23 29.53 7.87
C ASP A 276 -28.31 29.86 9.05
N LEU A 277 -27.26 30.65 8.87
CA LEU A 277 -26.37 31.04 9.96
C LEU A 277 -26.67 32.39 10.59
N GLN A 278 -27.47 33.24 9.91
CA GLN A 278 -27.93 34.53 10.44
C GLN A 278 -29.44 34.53 10.80
N SER A 279 -30.03 33.33 10.80
CA SER A 279 -31.42 33.20 11.22
C SER A 279 -31.60 33.54 12.70
N SER A 280 -32.80 33.80 13.13
CA SER A 280 -33.19 34.03 14.54
C SER A 280 -32.73 32.89 15.47
N LYS A 281 -32.32 31.73 14.93
CA LYS A 281 -31.86 30.57 15.66
C LYS A 281 -30.33 30.57 15.94
N HIS A 282 -29.51 31.26 15.10
CA HIS A 282 -28.05 31.29 15.23
C HIS A 282 -27.52 32.73 15.05
N ASN A 283 -27.55 33.50 16.13
CA ASN A 283 -26.84 34.77 16.15
C ASN A 283 -25.34 34.55 16.29
N MET A 284 -24.60 34.56 15.19
CA MET A 284 -23.14 34.36 15.18
C MET A 284 -22.33 35.43 15.92
N LEU A 285 -22.95 36.55 16.27
CA LEU A 285 -22.32 37.58 17.15
C LEU A 285 -22.33 37.15 18.61
N ASP A 286 -23.21 36.23 19.01
CA ASP A 286 -23.24 35.70 20.36
C ASP A 286 -22.21 34.57 20.51
N PRO A 287 -21.23 34.67 21.46
CA PRO A 287 -20.17 33.69 21.67
C PRO A 287 -20.64 32.24 21.86
N LYS A 288 -21.85 32.02 22.33
CA LYS A 288 -22.42 30.67 22.53
C LYS A 288 -22.61 29.93 21.22
N PHE A 289 -22.85 30.63 20.09
CA PHE A 289 -23.00 30.03 18.77
C PHE A 289 -21.70 29.86 18.01
N GLN A 290 -20.57 30.39 18.55
CA GLN A 290 -19.26 30.25 17.93
C GLN A 290 -18.58 28.91 18.24
N LYS A 291 -19.21 28.02 18.99
CA LYS A 291 -18.76 26.63 19.24
C LYS A 291 -19.79 25.65 18.69
N CYS A 292 -19.89 25.54 17.37
CA CYS A 292 -20.89 24.70 16.67
C CYS A 292 -21.02 23.29 17.24
N THR A 293 -19.88 22.65 17.54
CA THR A 293 -19.84 21.28 18.08
C THR A 293 -20.23 21.16 19.56
N THR A 294 -20.62 22.23 20.22
CA THR A 294 -21.25 22.14 21.57
C THR A 294 -22.68 21.62 21.45
N CYS A 295 -23.38 21.99 20.36
CA CYS A 295 -24.73 21.52 20.07
C CYS A 295 -24.73 20.45 18.98
N HIS A 296 -23.99 20.65 17.88
CA HIS A 296 -23.85 19.69 16.79
C HIS A 296 -22.77 18.65 17.09
N VAL A 297 -23.03 17.80 18.09
CA VAL A 297 -22.03 16.88 18.65
C VAL A 297 -21.71 15.70 17.72
N ALA A 298 -22.67 15.30 16.91
CA ALA A 298 -22.55 14.15 16.01
C ALA A 298 -22.13 14.54 14.58
N ILE A 299 -21.23 15.52 14.43
CA ILE A 299 -20.89 16.15 13.15
C ILE A 299 -20.29 15.17 12.11
N HIS A 300 -19.81 14.01 12.50
CA HIS A 300 -19.31 12.98 11.57
C HIS A 300 -20.42 12.11 10.99
N GLY A 301 -21.63 12.18 11.57
CA GLY A 301 -22.81 11.44 11.22
C GLY A 301 -23.64 11.10 12.44
N SER A 302 -24.97 11.05 12.31
CA SER A 302 -25.91 10.75 13.38
C SER A 302 -26.84 9.60 13.00
N TYR A 303 -27.18 8.76 13.95
CA TYR A 303 -28.19 7.72 13.79
C TYR A 303 -29.62 8.21 13.97
N SER A 304 -29.82 9.35 14.62
CA SER A 304 -31.13 9.78 15.09
C SER A 304 -31.50 11.21 14.76
N ASP A 305 -30.56 12.07 14.37
CA ASP A 305 -30.79 13.51 14.25
C ASP A 305 -30.16 14.09 13.00
N MET A 306 -30.99 14.65 12.12
CA MET A 306 -30.54 15.25 10.86
C MET A 306 -29.72 16.55 11.05
N PHE A 307 -29.79 17.18 12.20
CA PHE A 307 -29.01 18.35 12.58
C PHE A 307 -27.77 18.01 13.39
N PHE A 308 -27.48 16.72 13.59
CA PHE A 308 -26.30 16.23 14.30
C PHE A 308 -26.21 16.65 15.78
N LEU A 309 -27.35 16.91 16.42
CA LEU A 309 -27.39 17.32 17.82
C LEU A 309 -27.09 16.15 18.77
N ARG A 310 -27.20 14.90 18.28
CA ARG A 310 -26.92 13.66 18.98
C ARG A 310 -26.70 12.47 18.04
#